data_9c3e584af6f1dd7c46e6d39061330359
#
_entry.id   9c3e584af6f1dd7c46e6d39061330359
#
_cell.length_a   1.000
_cell.length_b   1.000
_cell.length_c   1.000
_cell.angle_alpha   90.00
_cell.angle_beta   90.00
_cell.angle_gamma   90.00
#
_symmetry.space_group_name_H-M   'P 1'
#
loop_
_entity.id
_entity.type
_entity.pdbx_description
1 polymer ?
#
loop_
_entity_poly.entity_id
_entity_poly.type
_entity_poly.pdbx_seq_one_letter_code
_entity_poly.pdbx_strand_id
1 'polypeptide(L)'
;HRGEDSTGYALYGDTDGKNFIMRFKVGENVGEGSSSVMEDVSVYDERKKVVDQTLAEMGAKVVKEERTLPYSLRYEIDYNTKDLLDFSQRIESIPGVEILSMGKSLEVIKDLGNAKMVCDRYSLDKVVGTHAIGHARMATESGVDIKSAHPFWGYPFSDVSVVHNGQLTNYWNNRRVLENKGMRFMSECDSELIAVYLAEKMRDGATLEEGMKE
;
A
#
# COMPACT_ATOMS: atom_id res chain seq x y z
N HIS A 1 0.67 -12.99 -23.12
CA HIS A 1 -0.28 -12.70 -22.02
C HIS A 1 0.34 -13.17 -20.70
N ARG A 2 1.21 -12.35 -20.09
CA ARG A 2 1.74 -12.56 -18.73
C ARG A 2 1.17 -11.45 -17.84
N GLY A 3 0.82 -11.79 -16.57
CA GLY A 3 0.38 -10.80 -15.60
C GLY A 3 -1.10 -10.44 -15.68
N GLU A 4 -1.97 -11.45 -15.69
CA GLU A 4 -3.43 -11.25 -15.72
C GLU A 4 -4.06 -11.29 -14.32
N ASP A 5 -3.31 -11.71 -13.29
CA ASP A 5 -3.87 -11.97 -11.96
C ASP A 5 -4.02 -10.69 -11.14
N SER A 6 -2.96 -9.91 -11.07
CA SER A 6 -2.98 -8.62 -10.39
C SER A 6 -1.98 -7.63 -11.00
N THR A 7 -2.28 -6.36 -10.88
CA THR A 7 -1.40 -5.29 -11.36
C THR A 7 -1.39 -4.15 -10.36
N GLY A 8 -0.24 -3.51 -10.23
CA GLY A 8 -0.16 -2.28 -9.46
C GLY A 8 0.90 -1.33 -9.95
N TYR A 9 0.74 -0.09 -9.53
CA TYR A 9 1.55 1.06 -9.89
C TYR A 9 1.88 1.85 -8.63
N ALA A 10 3.13 2.25 -8.50
CA ALA A 10 3.54 3.31 -7.60
C ALA A 10 3.82 4.54 -8.45
N LEU A 11 3.02 5.55 -8.23
CA LEU A 11 3.04 6.82 -8.97
C LEU A 11 3.66 7.88 -8.07
N TYR A 12 4.59 8.66 -8.60
CA TYR A 12 5.23 9.75 -7.87
C TYR A 12 4.81 11.07 -8.51
N GLY A 13 3.94 11.78 -7.80
CA GLY A 13 3.45 13.09 -8.21
C GLY A 13 4.43 14.20 -7.88
N ASP A 14 4.22 15.34 -8.53
CA ASP A 14 4.82 16.60 -8.11
C ASP A 14 3.89 17.22 -7.07
N THR A 15 4.29 17.20 -5.81
CA THR A 15 3.53 17.77 -4.71
C THR A 15 4.25 18.98 -4.11
N ASP A 16 3.49 19.88 -3.49
CA ASP A 16 4.06 20.96 -2.71
C ASP A 16 4.71 20.49 -1.41
N GLY A 17 4.69 19.17 -1.16
CA GLY A 17 5.29 18.51 -0.01
C GLY A 17 4.63 18.83 1.33
N LYS A 18 3.48 19.51 1.34
CA LYS A 18 2.78 19.92 2.58
C LYS A 18 1.94 18.78 3.14
N ASN A 19 1.01 18.28 2.33
CA ASN A 19 0.04 17.29 2.74
C ASN A 19 0.54 15.87 2.48
N PHE A 20 0.06 14.92 3.27
CA PHE A 20 0.24 13.50 2.96
C PHE A 20 -0.88 13.01 2.04
N ILE A 21 -0.52 12.11 1.14
CA ILE A 21 -1.48 11.35 0.34
C ILE A 21 -1.54 9.95 0.92
N MET A 22 -2.72 9.53 1.37
CA MET A 22 -2.98 8.20 1.86
C MET A 22 -3.88 7.46 0.88
N ARG A 23 -3.39 6.35 0.31
CA ARG A 23 -4.20 5.38 -0.42
C ARG A 23 -4.51 4.22 0.51
N PHE A 24 -5.77 3.88 0.65
CA PHE A 24 -6.21 2.81 1.53
C PHE A 24 -7.48 2.14 1.02
N LYS A 25 -7.76 0.97 1.52
CA LYS A 25 -9.00 0.26 1.28
C LYS A 25 -9.72 -0.06 2.58
N VAL A 26 -11.05 -0.19 2.48
CA VAL A 26 -11.97 -0.43 3.59
C VAL A 26 -12.75 -1.74 3.43
N GLY A 27 -12.17 -2.71 2.77
CA GLY A 27 -12.78 -4.02 2.51
C GLY A 27 -11.88 -5.17 2.95
N GLU A 28 -12.44 -6.14 3.66
CA GLU A 28 -11.77 -7.41 3.90
C GLU A 28 -11.83 -8.28 2.65
N ASN A 29 -10.76 -9.04 2.40
CA ASN A 29 -10.73 -10.09 1.35
C ASN A 29 -11.18 -9.64 -0.04
N VAL A 30 -11.12 -8.34 -0.33
CA VAL A 30 -11.43 -7.84 -1.67
C VAL A 30 -10.40 -8.43 -2.62
N GLY A 31 -10.86 -9.31 -3.49
CA GLY A 31 -10.04 -9.96 -4.49
C GLY A 31 -9.43 -11.31 -4.09
N GLU A 32 -9.83 -11.91 -2.98
CA GLU A 32 -9.46 -13.30 -2.66
C GLU A 32 -10.39 -14.30 -3.37
N GLY A 33 -9.88 -14.89 -4.45
CA GLY A 33 -10.55 -15.97 -5.17
C GLY A 33 -11.74 -15.54 -6.04
N SER A 34 -12.22 -16.47 -6.88
CA SER A 34 -13.39 -16.26 -7.77
C SER A 34 -14.75 -16.23 -7.03
N SER A 35 -14.73 -16.28 -5.72
CA SER A 35 -15.93 -16.37 -4.84
C SER A 35 -15.96 -15.29 -3.77
N SER A 36 -15.11 -14.25 -3.82
CA SER A 36 -15.21 -13.18 -2.85
C SER A 36 -16.54 -12.44 -3.03
N VAL A 37 -17.48 -12.76 -2.16
CA VAL A 37 -18.70 -11.98 -2.02
C VAL A 37 -18.25 -10.57 -1.65
N MET A 38 -18.45 -9.61 -2.54
CA MET A 38 -18.22 -8.20 -2.19
C MET A 38 -19.09 -7.91 -0.96
N GLU A 39 -18.45 -7.40 0.09
CA GLU A 39 -19.17 -6.92 1.27
C GLU A 39 -20.19 -5.86 0.84
N ASP A 40 -21.24 -5.68 1.63
CA ASP A 40 -22.22 -4.63 1.38
C ASP A 40 -21.52 -3.25 1.45
N VAL A 41 -21.88 -2.37 0.54
CA VAL A 41 -21.34 -0.99 0.48
C VAL A 41 -21.54 -0.26 1.81
N SER A 42 -22.62 -0.59 2.56
CA SER A 42 -22.86 -0.03 3.90
C SER A 42 -21.71 -0.34 4.88
N VAL A 43 -21.08 -1.50 4.79
CA VAL A 43 -19.94 -1.88 5.64
C VAL A 43 -18.72 -1.02 5.31
N TYR A 44 -18.49 -0.74 4.03
CA TYR A 44 -17.41 0.17 3.62
C TYR A 44 -17.63 1.59 4.12
N ASP A 45 -18.87 2.06 4.09
CA ASP A 45 -19.23 3.40 4.58
C ASP A 45 -19.08 3.51 6.09
N GLU A 46 -19.43 2.47 6.84
CA GLU A 46 -19.22 2.41 8.29
C GLU A 46 -17.72 2.44 8.63
N ARG A 47 -16.89 1.62 7.98
CA ARG A 47 -15.45 1.61 8.19
C ARG A 47 -14.83 2.98 7.84
N LYS A 48 -15.26 3.58 6.72
CA LYS A 48 -14.83 4.93 6.35
C LYS A 48 -15.13 5.94 7.46
N LYS A 49 -16.33 5.92 8.05
CA LYS A 49 -16.68 6.81 9.16
C LYS A 49 -15.74 6.62 10.36
N VAL A 50 -15.38 5.38 10.67
CA VAL A 50 -14.43 5.11 11.76
C VAL A 50 -13.06 5.66 11.42
N VAL A 51 -12.59 5.52 10.17
CA VAL A 51 -11.34 6.15 9.70
C VAL A 51 -11.41 7.67 9.88
N ASP A 52 -12.49 8.32 9.43
CA ASP A 52 -12.65 9.77 9.53
C ASP A 52 -12.63 10.25 10.99
N GLN A 53 -13.28 9.52 11.89
CA GLN A 53 -13.27 9.82 13.33
C GLN A 53 -11.86 9.64 13.91
N THR A 54 -11.17 8.55 13.59
CA THR A 54 -9.80 8.29 14.05
C THR A 54 -8.86 9.40 13.59
N LEU A 55 -8.95 9.82 12.33
CA LEU A 55 -8.16 10.94 11.80
C LEU A 55 -8.43 12.23 12.57
N ALA A 56 -9.69 12.55 12.83
CA ALA A 56 -10.06 13.74 13.58
C ALA A 56 -9.53 13.71 15.03
N GLU A 57 -9.62 12.56 15.71
CA GLU A 57 -9.06 12.35 17.06
C GLU A 57 -7.54 12.52 17.11
N MET A 58 -6.85 12.17 16.02
CA MET A 58 -5.42 12.38 15.87
C MET A 58 -5.03 13.82 15.52
N GLY A 59 -6.01 14.66 15.23
CA GLY A 59 -5.79 16.03 14.76
C GLY A 59 -5.38 16.13 13.29
N ALA A 60 -5.57 15.07 12.54
CA ALA A 60 -5.35 15.04 11.11
C ALA A 60 -6.58 15.58 10.36
N LYS A 61 -6.36 16.48 9.40
CA LYS A 61 -7.43 17.10 8.62
C LYS A 61 -7.44 16.56 7.20
N VAL A 62 -8.53 15.92 6.79
CA VAL A 62 -8.75 15.56 5.40
C VAL A 62 -9.06 16.83 4.60
N VAL A 63 -8.17 17.15 3.65
CA VAL A 63 -8.27 18.32 2.76
C VAL A 63 -9.01 17.95 1.49
N LYS A 64 -8.75 16.75 0.97
CA LYS A 64 -9.40 16.23 -0.22
C LYS A 64 -9.67 14.74 -0.05
N GLU A 65 -10.85 14.33 -0.50
CA GLU A 65 -11.28 12.94 -0.54
C GLU A 65 -11.64 12.55 -1.97
N GLU A 66 -11.18 11.37 -2.37
CA GLU A 66 -11.57 10.73 -3.63
C GLU A 66 -11.88 9.25 -3.36
N ARG A 67 -12.96 8.75 -3.92
CA ARG A 67 -13.36 7.35 -3.86
C ARG A 67 -13.45 6.81 -5.27
N THR A 68 -12.52 5.95 -5.64
CA THR A 68 -12.44 5.39 -7.00
C THR A 68 -13.32 4.15 -7.12
N LEU A 69 -13.32 3.31 -6.11
CA LEU A 69 -14.16 2.11 -5.99
C LEU A 69 -14.86 2.11 -4.63
N PRO A 70 -15.93 1.34 -4.45
CA PRO A 70 -16.64 1.31 -3.17
C PRO A 70 -15.73 1.09 -1.96
N TYR A 71 -14.66 0.33 -2.12
CA TYR A 71 -13.69 -0.01 -1.08
C TYR A 71 -12.34 0.73 -1.17
N SER A 72 -12.08 1.51 -2.23
CA SER A 72 -10.78 2.14 -2.48
C SER A 72 -10.87 3.66 -2.38
N LEU A 73 -10.12 4.21 -1.46
CA LEU A 73 -10.12 5.63 -1.13
C LEU A 73 -8.73 6.25 -1.28
N ARG A 74 -8.75 7.54 -1.56
CA ARG A 74 -7.60 8.44 -1.58
C ARG A 74 -7.92 9.65 -0.73
N TYR A 75 -7.10 9.89 0.28
CA TYR A 75 -7.17 11.09 1.10
C TYR A 75 -5.92 11.92 0.94
N GLU A 76 -6.12 13.22 0.83
CA GLU A 76 -5.08 14.21 1.03
C GLU A 76 -5.26 14.78 2.44
N ILE A 77 -4.21 14.68 3.26
CA ILE A 77 -4.29 14.88 4.71
C ILE A 77 -3.28 15.96 5.11
N ASP A 78 -3.78 17.04 5.69
CA ASP A 78 -2.97 18.00 6.41
C ASP A 78 -2.72 17.45 7.82
N TYR A 79 -1.51 17.00 8.06
CA TYR A 79 -1.09 16.42 9.32
C TYR A 79 0.39 16.65 9.58
N ASN A 80 0.69 17.27 10.69
CA ASN A 80 2.07 17.52 11.09
C ASN A 80 2.55 16.44 12.04
N THR A 81 2.99 15.31 11.49
CA THR A 81 3.58 14.24 12.29
C THR A 81 4.97 13.87 11.78
N LYS A 82 5.82 13.45 12.71
CA LYS A 82 7.09 12.77 12.41
C LYS A 82 6.98 11.24 12.60
N ASP A 83 5.88 10.79 13.17
CA ASP A 83 5.64 9.39 13.48
C ASP A 83 4.50 8.83 12.62
N LEU A 84 4.87 8.41 11.40
CA LEU A 84 3.95 7.71 10.52
C LEU A 84 3.64 6.29 10.98
N LEU A 85 4.45 5.73 11.88
CA LEU A 85 4.22 4.39 12.42
C LEU A 85 2.98 4.38 13.32
N ASP A 86 2.92 5.26 14.34
CA ASP A 86 1.73 5.40 15.21
C ASP A 86 0.49 5.73 14.40
N PHE A 87 0.61 6.67 13.46
CA PHE A 87 -0.48 7.04 12.57
C PHE A 87 -1.04 5.83 11.81
N SER A 88 -0.17 5.11 11.13
CA SER A 88 -0.57 3.96 10.31
C SER A 88 -1.15 2.82 11.16
N GLN A 89 -0.54 2.53 12.30
CA GLN A 89 -1.02 1.48 13.22
C GLN A 89 -2.44 1.78 13.74
N ARG A 90 -2.74 3.03 14.06
CA ARG A 90 -4.09 3.42 14.51
C ARG A 90 -5.13 3.23 13.42
N ILE A 91 -4.83 3.65 12.19
CA ILE A 91 -5.76 3.47 11.07
C ILE A 91 -5.97 1.99 10.76
N GLU A 92 -4.91 1.21 10.73
CA GLU A 92 -4.97 -0.22 10.40
C GLU A 92 -5.42 -1.11 11.57
N SER A 93 -5.57 -0.55 12.78
CA SER A 93 -6.27 -1.24 13.87
C SER A 93 -7.78 -1.35 13.62
N ILE A 94 -8.33 -0.59 12.67
CA ILE A 94 -9.73 -0.68 12.26
C ILE A 94 -9.90 -1.93 11.40
N PRO A 95 -10.73 -2.90 11.80
CA PRO A 95 -10.91 -4.14 11.04
C PRO A 95 -11.34 -3.86 9.60
N GLY A 96 -10.66 -4.51 8.65
CA GLY A 96 -10.93 -4.37 7.22
C GLY A 96 -10.38 -3.08 6.57
N VAL A 97 -9.59 -2.31 7.30
CA VAL A 97 -8.86 -1.14 6.75
C VAL A 97 -7.41 -1.51 6.53
N GLU A 98 -6.89 -1.17 5.35
CA GLU A 98 -5.50 -1.40 4.96
C GLU A 98 -4.96 -0.18 4.21
N ILE A 99 -3.82 0.35 4.67
CA ILE A 99 -3.11 1.42 3.98
C ILE A 99 -2.24 0.79 2.89
N LEU A 100 -2.42 1.21 1.65
CA LEU A 100 -1.62 0.78 0.51
C LEU A 100 -0.35 1.62 0.37
N SER A 101 -0.44 2.90 0.68
CA SER A 101 0.70 3.82 0.76
C SER A 101 0.34 5.08 1.53
N MET A 102 1.36 5.65 2.14
CA MET A 102 1.32 6.99 2.68
C MET A 102 2.61 7.73 2.33
N GLY A 103 2.48 8.86 1.68
CA GLY A 103 3.62 9.64 1.22
C GLY A 103 3.21 11.07 0.90
N LYS A 104 4.19 11.89 0.56
CA LYS A 104 3.96 13.26 0.07
C LYS A 104 3.91 13.32 -1.45
N SER A 105 4.45 12.30 -2.10
CA SER A 105 4.56 12.17 -3.54
C SER A 105 4.04 10.81 -4.02
N LEU A 106 4.25 9.75 -3.23
CA LEU A 106 3.91 8.38 -3.57
C LEU A 106 2.42 8.09 -3.43
N GLU A 107 1.86 7.50 -4.47
CA GLU A 107 0.57 6.83 -4.45
C GLU A 107 0.70 5.40 -4.98
N VAL A 108 0.40 4.40 -4.15
CA VAL A 108 0.32 3.00 -4.58
C VAL A 108 -1.12 2.66 -4.93
N ILE A 109 -1.32 2.24 -6.17
CA ILE A 109 -2.59 1.73 -6.70
C ILE A 109 -2.35 0.31 -7.14
N LYS A 110 -3.06 -0.63 -6.55
CA LYS A 110 -2.98 -2.04 -6.92
C LYS A 110 -4.34 -2.73 -6.81
N ASP A 111 -4.60 -3.61 -7.78
CA ASP A 111 -5.88 -4.32 -7.85
C ASP A 111 -5.72 -5.62 -8.66
N LEU A 112 -6.76 -6.43 -8.67
CA LEU A 112 -6.83 -7.63 -9.51
C LEU A 112 -7.09 -7.26 -10.97
N GLY A 113 -6.51 -8.04 -11.84
CA GLY A 113 -6.62 -7.93 -13.28
C GLY A 113 -5.36 -7.43 -13.96
N ASN A 114 -5.43 -7.39 -15.29
CA ASN A 114 -4.30 -6.96 -16.11
C ASN A 114 -4.08 -5.43 -16.06
N ALA A 115 -2.94 -4.99 -16.57
CA ALA A 115 -2.50 -3.60 -16.53
C ALA A 115 -3.53 -2.63 -17.13
N LYS A 116 -4.17 -3.00 -18.25
CA LYS A 116 -5.18 -2.14 -18.89
C LYS A 116 -6.44 -2.01 -18.01
N MET A 117 -6.92 -3.10 -17.44
CA MET A 117 -8.11 -3.08 -16.56
C MET A 117 -7.88 -2.18 -15.34
N VAL A 118 -6.73 -2.29 -14.69
CA VAL A 118 -6.41 -1.47 -13.52
C VAL A 118 -6.21 -0.01 -13.94
N CYS A 119 -5.52 0.25 -15.05
CA CYS A 119 -5.37 1.59 -15.60
C CYS A 119 -6.72 2.27 -15.86
N ASP A 120 -7.63 1.58 -16.55
CA ASP A 120 -8.95 2.11 -16.89
C ASP A 120 -9.80 2.33 -15.61
N ARG A 121 -9.77 1.37 -14.69
CA ARG A 121 -10.55 1.40 -13.43
C ARG A 121 -10.18 2.59 -12.54
N TYR A 122 -8.90 2.91 -12.48
CA TYR A 122 -8.37 4.00 -11.67
C TYR A 122 -8.09 5.28 -12.46
N SER A 123 -8.45 5.32 -13.75
CA SER A 123 -8.23 6.48 -14.65
C SER A 123 -6.77 6.98 -14.64
N LEU A 124 -5.82 6.04 -14.69
CA LEU A 124 -4.39 6.35 -14.58
C LEU A 124 -3.86 7.16 -15.78
N ASP A 125 -4.55 7.13 -16.89
CA ASP A 125 -4.29 7.96 -18.07
C ASP A 125 -4.39 9.48 -17.78
N LYS A 126 -5.04 9.86 -16.67
CA LYS A 126 -5.22 11.26 -16.24
C LYS A 126 -4.22 11.66 -15.15
N VAL A 127 -3.44 10.73 -14.62
CA VAL A 127 -2.48 11.03 -13.55
C VAL A 127 -1.25 11.71 -14.12
N VAL A 128 -0.88 12.82 -13.52
CA VAL A 128 0.34 13.56 -13.85
C VAL A 128 1.37 13.31 -12.74
N GLY A 129 2.58 12.94 -13.11
CA GLY A 129 3.64 12.64 -12.17
C GLY A 129 5.02 12.75 -12.80
N THR A 130 6.04 12.62 -11.98
CA THR A 130 7.45 12.71 -12.40
C THR A 130 7.97 11.37 -12.91
N HIS A 131 7.58 10.28 -12.26
CA HIS A 131 7.95 8.91 -12.63
C HIS A 131 6.99 7.90 -12.00
N ALA A 132 7.07 6.67 -12.45
CA ALA A 132 6.31 5.57 -11.91
C ALA A 132 7.09 4.27 -11.99
N ILE A 133 6.81 3.35 -11.06
CA ILE A 133 7.19 1.94 -11.17
C ILE A 133 5.91 1.10 -11.14
N GLY A 134 5.90 -0.03 -11.84
CA GLY A 134 4.72 -0.87 -11.92
C GLY A 134 5.07 -2.33 -12.13
N HIS A 135 4.12 -3.21 -11.79
CA HIS A 135 4.28 -4.63 -11.94
C HIS A 135 2.95 -5.29 -12.30
N ALA A 136 2.97 -6.14 -13.32
CA ALA A 136 1.87 -7.03 -13.67
C ALA A 136 2.25 -8.44 -13.21
N ARG A 137 1.58 -8.93 -12.18
CA ARG A 137 1.89 -10.19 -11.52
C ARG A 137 1.11 -11.34 -12.14
N MET A 138 1.81 -12.46 -12.28
CA MET A 138 1.22 -13.78 -12.46
C MET A 138 1.55 -14.58 -11.19
N ALA A 139 0.54 -14.98 -10.44
CA ALA A 139 0.71 -15.75 -9.22
C ALA A 139 1.21 -17.15 -9.55
N THR A 140 2.29 -17.58 -8.91
CA THR A 140 2.87 -18.93 -9.08
C THR A 140 2.73 -19.76 -7.82
N GLU A 141 2.93 -19.18 -6.65
CA GLU A 141 2.99 -19.90 -5.37
C GLU A 141 2.14 -19.28 -4.26
N SER A 142 1.84 -17.98 -4.34
CA SER A 142 0.99 -17.30 -3.36
C SER A 142 -0.38 -16.98 -3.94
N GLY A 143 -1.37 -16.76 -3.06
CA GLY A 143 -2.75 -16.44 -3.44
C GLY A 143 -2.87 -15.23 -4.39
N VAL A 144 -3.94 -15.22 -5.16
CA VAL A 144 -4.31 -14.08 -6.01
C VAL A 144 -5.16 -13.13 -5.17
N ASP A 145 -4.49 -12.19 -4.54
CA ASP A 145 -5.11 -11.16 -3.70
C ASP A 145 -4.43 -9.79 -3.91
N ILE A 146 -5.09 -8.73 -3.49
CA ILE A 146 -4.56 -7.38 -3.64
C ILE A 146 -3.35 -7.15 -2.72
N LYS A 147 -3.30 -7.79 -1.55
CA LYS A 147 -2.19 -7.62 -0.59
C LYS A 147 -0.87 -8.10 -1.19
N SER A 148 -0.92 -9.24 -1.89
CA SER A 148 0.24 -9.85 -2.55
C SER A 148 0.63 -9.18 -3.87
N ALA A 149 -0.18 -8.24 -4.39
CA ALA A 149 0.16 -7.48 -5.58
C ALA A 149 1.27 -6.46 -5.29
N HIS A 150 2.20 -6.30 -6.25
CA HIS A 150 3.17 -5.20 -6.22
C HIS A 150 2.53 -3.88 -6.68
N PRO A 151 3.10 -2.72 -6.33
CA PRO A 151 4.27 -2.48 -5.47
C PRO A 151 3.99 -2.69 -3.98
N PHE A 152 5.06 -2.91 -3.20
CA PHE A 152 5.02 -2.91 -1.75
C PHE A 152 5.50 -1.57 -1.21
N TRP A 153 4.74 -0.98 -0.31
CA TRP A 153 5.13 0.22 0.40
C TRP A 153 6.18 -0.09 1.47
N GLY A 154 7.25 0.70 1.55
CA GLY A 154 8.28 0.60 2.59
C GLY A 154 7.80 1.15 3.93
N TYR A 155 6.76 0.53 4.47
CA TYR A 155 6.08 0.90 5.72
C TYR A 155 7.03 1.04 6.92
N PRO A 156 6.98 2.13 7.68
CA PRO A 156 6.08 3.29 7.59
C PRO A 156 6.71 4.51 6.88
N PHE A 157 7.74 4.31 6.08
CA PHE A 157 8.48 5.41 5.47
C PHE A 157 7.73 6.02 4.29
N SER A 158 7.61 7.35 4.32
CA SER A 158 7.03 8.12 3.24
C SER A 158 7.82 7.94 1.94
N ASP A 159 7.10 7.83 0.84
CA ASP A 159 7.66 7.88 -0.52
C ASP A 159 8.64 6.75 -0.89
N VAL A 160 8.59 5.62 -0.19
CA VAL A 160 9.39 4.41 -0.50
C VAL A 160 8.49 3.30 -1.00
N SER A 161 8.77 2.76 -2.17
CA SER A 161 8.07 1.57 -2.68
C SER A 161 8.99 0.65 -3.48
N VAL A 162 8.63 -0.63 -3.54
CA VAL A 162 9.43 -1.69 -4.18
C VAL A 162 8.58 -2.50 -5.13
N VAL A 163 9.13 -2.78 -6.30
CA VAL A 163 8.69 -3.84 -7.21
C VAL A 163 9.83 -4.84 -7.40
N HIS A 164 9.51 -6.11 -7.53
CA HIS A 164 10.50 -7.15 -7.74
C HIS A 164 9.92 -8.24 -8.66
N ASN A 165 10.73 -8.70 -9.58
CA ASN A 165 10.40 -9.84 -10.43
C ASN A 165 11.48 -10.93 -10.24
N GLY A 166 11.23 -11.84 -9.33
CA GLY A 166 12.14 -12.92 -8.95
C GLY A 166 11.59 -13.71 -7.76
N GLN A 167 12.45 -14.52 -7.18
CA GLN A 167 12.18 -15.29 -5.97
C GLN A 167 13.31 -15.08 -4.97
N LEU A 168 12.96 -14.87 -3.69
CA LEU A 168 13.93 -14.74 -2.63
C LEU A 168 14.21 -16.10 -2.00
N THR A 169 15.46 -16.50 -2.00
CA THR A 169 15.91 -17.66 -1.23
C THR A 169 15.85 -17.36 0.26
N ASN A 170 15.59 -18.40 1.08
CA ASN A 170 15.50 -18.26 2.53
C ASN A 170 14.44 -17.27 3.05
N TYR A 171 13.38 -17.03 2.27
CA TYR A 171 12.31 -16.10 2.60
C TYR A 171 11.79 -16.27 4.04
N TRP A 172 11.39 -17.48 4.42
CA TRP A 172 10.81 -17.74 5.74
C TRP A 172 11.78 -17.49 6.91
N ASN A 173 13.08 -17.74 6.71
CA ASN A 173 14.09 -17.46 7.74
C ASN A 173 14.28 -15.94 7.89
N ASN A 174 14.41 -15.23 6.81
CA ASN A 174 14.59 -13.77 6.81
C ASN A 174 13.33 -13.07 7.34
N ARG A 175 12.14 -13.52 6.93
CA ARG A 175 10.86 -13.02 7.44
C ARG A 175 10.80 -13.14 8.96
N ARG A 176 11.11 -14.32 9.50
CA ARG A 176 11.09 -14.56 10.95
C ARG A 176 12.06 -13.66 11.72
N VAL A 177 13.23 -13.38 11.13
CA VAL A 177 14.20 -12.44 11.74
C VAL A 177 13.62 -11.04 11.81
N LEU A 178 13.00 -10.55 10.73
CA LEU A 178 12.40 -9.23 10.69
C LEU A 178 11.15 -9.11 11.60
N GLU A 179 10.30 -10.13 11.63
CA GLU A 179 9.17 -10.19 12.56
C GLU A 179 9.63 -10.15 14.03
N ASN A 180 10.72 -10.85 14.39
CA ASN A 180 11.31 -10.79 15.73
C ASN A 180 11.86 -9.39 16.08
N LYS A 181 12.23 -8.59 15.08
CA LYS A 181 12.61 -7.18 15.25
C LYS A 181 11.39 -6.24 15.30
N GLY A 182 10.17 -6.77 15.27
CA GLY A 182 8.93 -6.02 15.32
C GLY A 182 8.50 -5.43 13.97
N MET A 183 9.05 -5.93 12.85
CA MET A 183 8.60 -5.55 11.53
C MET A 183 7.32 -6.30 11.17
N ARG A 184 6.45 -5.63 10.40
CA ARG A 184 5.15 -6.15 9.98
C ARG A 184 5.17 -6.57 8.51
N PHE A 185 4.49 -7.66 8.21
CA PHE A 185 4.19 -8.12 6.87
C PHE A 185 2.68 -8.12 6.63
N MET A 186 2.25 -7.72 5.45
CA MET A 186 0.85 -7.68 5.03
C MET A 186 0.45 -8.88 4.19
N SER A 187 1.41 -9.50 3.52
CA SER A 187 1.19 -10.62 2.59
C SER A 187 2.16 -11.77 2.85
N GLU A 188 1.99 -12.85 2.10
CA GLU A 188 2.94 -13.95 2.03
C GLU A 188 3.84 -13.88 0.78
N CYS A 189 3.80 -12.77 0.04
CA CYS A 189 4.66 -12.57 -1.11
C CYS A 189 6.10 -12.31 -0.64
N ASP A 190 7.03 -13.12 -1.15
CA ASP A 190 8.45 -13.01 -0.80
C ASP A 190 9.05 -11.63 -1.10
N SER A 191 8.57 -10.99 -2.16
CA SER A 191 9.04 -9.68 -2.59
C SER A 191 8.73 -8.56 -1.59
N GLU A 192 7.72 -8.71 -0.73
CA GLU A 192 7.43 -7.77 0.35
C GLU A 192 8.61 -7.69 1.34
N LEU A 193 9.35 -8.78 1.49
CA LEU A 193 10.52 -8.83 2.37
C LEU A 193 11.55 -7.76 2.01
N ILE A 194 11.72 -7.42 0.74
CA ILE A 194 12.64 -6.35 0.31
C ILE A 194 12.20 -5.00 0.89
N ALA A 195 10.92 -4.67 0.77
CA ALA A 195 10.38 -3.42 1.29
C ALA A 195 10.50 -3.35 2.83
N VAL A 196 10.22 -4.47 3.52
CA VAL A 196 10.31 -4.57 4.98
C VAL A 196 11.76 -4.52 5.45
N TYR A 197 12.69 -5.15 4.73
CA TYR A 197 14.13 -5.08 5.02
C TYR A 197 14.67 -3.65 4.89
N LEU A 198 14.35 -2.97 3.80
CA LEU A 198 14.75 -1.57 3.61
C LEU A 198 14.17 -0.67 4.70
N ALA A 199 12.91 -0.86 5.05
CA ALA A 199 12.29 -0.13 6.14
C ALA A 199 12.96 -0.39 7.50
N GLU A 200 13.38 -1.62 7.77
CA GLU A 200 14.14 -1.96 8.98
C GLU A 200 15.49 -1.23 9.03
N LYS A 201 16.23 -1.23 7.93
CA LYS A 201 17.49 -0.50 7.83
C LYS A 201 17.31 1.01 8.01
N MET A 202 16.30 1.58 7.38
CA MET A 202 15.99 3.01 7.52
C MET A 202 15.54 3.36 8.96
N ARG A 203 14.82 2.46 9.64
CA ARG A 203 14.47 2.61 11.06
C ARG A 203 15.72 2.66 11.95
N ASP A 204 16.75 1.88 11.60
CA ASP A 204 18.01 1.85 12.30
C ASP A 204 18.95 3.03 11.92
N GLY A 205 18.48 3.92 11.05
CA GLY A 205 19.15 5.19 10.70
C GLY A 205 19.90 5.19 9.37
N ALA A 206 19.86 4.09 8.60
CA ALA A 206 20.43 4.06 7.26
C ALA A 206 19.61 4.90 6.26
N THR A 207 20.26 5.44 5.26
CA THR A 207 19.58 5.95 4.07
C THR A 207 19.07 4.79 3.21
N LEU A 208 18.11 5.06 2.33
CA LEU A 208 17.63 4.06 1.36
C LEU A 208 18.79 3.49 0.54
N GLU A 209 19.73 4.34 0.10
CA GLU A 209 20.90 3.93 -0.69
C GLU A 209 21.83 2.99 0.11
N GLU A 210 22.06 3.29 1.37
CA GLU A 210 22.86 2.42 2.26
C GLU A 210 22.19 1.07 2.47
N GLY A 211 20.87 1.06 2.77
CA GLY A 211 20.12 -0.18 2.91
C GLY A 211 20.08 -1.04 1.64
N MET A 212 20.19 -0.45 0.47
CA MET A 212 20.27 -1.18 -0.81
C MET A 212 21.65 -1.79 -1.09
N LYS A 213 22.70 -1.34 -0.42
CA LYS A 213 24.09 -1.83 -0.61
C LYS A 213 24.46 -2.97 0.32
N GLU A 214 23.70 -3.19 1.37
CA GLU A 214 23.91 -4.28 2.34
C GLU A 214 23.21 -5.58 1.89
#